data_a75476b0767c5e720d81062d2b8ba703
#
_entry.id   a75476b0767c5e720d81062d2b8ba703
#
_cell.length_a   1.000
_cell.length_b   1.000
_cell.length_c   1.000
_cell.angle_alpha   90.00
_cell.angle_beta   90.00
_cell.angle_gamma   90.00
#
_symmetry.space_group_name_H-M   'P 1'
#
loop_
_entity.id
_entity.type
_entity.pdbx_description
1 polymer ?
#
loop_
_entity_poly.entity_id
_entity_poly.type
_entity_poly.pdbx_seq_one_letter_code
_entity_poly.pdbx_strand_id
1 'polypeptide(L)'
;MDPKTPIETVAETVATLIMEGKVLGFGLCEVNADTIRRAHAVCPLTAVQSEYHVMHRAVEFSGVLDVCAELGIGFVPYSPLNRGFLGGAINEFTRFDPSNDNRQ
;
A
#
# COMPACT_ATOMS: atom_id res chain seq x y z
N MET A 1 -1.62 -2.45 9.67
CA MET A 1 -2.79 -3.34 9.88
C MET A 1 -2.97 -3.55 11.38
N ASP A 2 -4.20 -3.52 11.89
CA ASP A 2 -4.47 -3.82 13.30
C ASP A 2 -4.34 -5.34 13.54
N PRO A 3 -3.45 -5.81 14.42
CA PRO A 3 -3.26 -7.23 14.68
C PRO A 3 -4.44 -7.88 15.41
N LYS A 4 -5.34 -7.08 15.98
CA LYS A 4 -6.53 -7.55 16.72
C LYS A 4 -7.74 -7.79 15.82
N THR A 5 -7.73 -7.25 14.58
CA THR A 5 -8.85 -7.35 13.64
C THR A 5 -8.43 -8.20 12.45
N PRO A 6 -9.03 -9.40 12.25
CA PRO A 6 -8.76 -10.22 11.08
C PRO A 6 -9.07 -9.47 9.78
N ILE A 7 -8.25 -9.66 8.76
CA ILE A 7 -8.44 -8.97 7.48
C ILE A 7 -9.74 -9.36 6.80
N GLU A 8 -10.21 -10.58 7.04
CA GLU A 8 -11.48 -11.08 6.53
C GLU A 8 -12.66 -10.24 7.06
N THR A 9 -12.65 -9.91 8.36
CA THR A 9 -13.68 -9.06 8.97
C THR A 9 -13.71 -7.67 8.37
N VAL A 10 -12.54 -7.11 8.08
CA VAL A 10 -12.43 -5.82 7.37
C VAL A 10 -13.01 -5.93 5.97
N ALA A 11 -12.65 -7.00 5.23
CA ALA A 11 -13.13 -7.23 3.87
C ALA A 11 -14.66 -7.44 3.82
N GLU A 12 -15.26 -8.19 4.76
CA GLU A 12 -16.71 -8.38 4.89
C GLU A 12 -17.44 -7.05 5.12
N THR A 13 -16.86 -6.20 5.99
CA THR A 13 -17.43 -4.88 6.26
C THR A 13 -17.43 -4.02 4.99
N VAL A 14 -16.31 -4.01 4.25
CA VAL A 14 -16.23 -3.23 3.00
C VAL A 14 -17.13 -3.81 1.92
N ALA A 15 -17.26 -5.14 1.81
CA ALA A 15 -18.20 -5.78 0.89
C ALA A 15 -19.63 -5.30 1.14
N THR A 16 -20.04 -5.19 2.41
CA THR A 16 -21.34 -4.65 2.79
C THR A 16 -21.51 -3.20 2.33
N LEU A 17 -20.48 -2.35 2.52
CA LEU A 17 -20.53 -0.95 2.07
C LEU A 17 -20.61 -0.83 0.54
N ILE A 18 -19.98 -1.73 -0.20
CA ILE A 18 -20.08 -1.80 -1.67
C ILE A 18 -21.50 -2.18 -2.08
N MET A 19 -22.10 -3.22 -1.44
CA MET A 19 -23.47 -3.62 -1.72
C MET A 19 -24.50 -2.53 -1.42
N GLU A 20 -24.24 -1.71 -0.39
CA GLU A 20 -25.07 -0.55 -0.06
C GLU A 20 -24.84 0.65 -0.99
N GLY A 21 -23.91 0.56 -1.94
CA GLY A 21 -23.56 1.64 -2.87
C GLY A 21 -22.82 2.82 -2.23
N LYS A 22 -22.27 2.66 -1.01
CA LYS A 22 -21.57 3.71 -0.28
C LYS A 22 -20.12 3.88 -0.74
N VAL A 23 -19.49 2.80 -1.24
CA VAL A 23 -18.15 2.81 -1.81
C VAL A 23 -18.14 1.99 -3.11
N LEU A 24 -17.19 2.28 -4.02
CA LEU A 24 -17.12 1.64 -5.34
C LEU A 24 -16.09 0.52 -5.41
N GLY A 25 -15.14 0.49 -4.50
CA GLY A 25 -14.06 -0.49 -4.51
C GLY A 25 -13.33 -0.55 -3.17
N PHE A 26 -12.43 -1.54 -3.07
CA PHE A 26 -11.65 -1.82 -1.88
C PHE A 26 -10.16 -1.87 -2.23
N GLY A 27 -9.34 -1.24 -1.41
CA GLY A 27 -7.88 -1.29 -1.54
C GLY A 27 -7.20 -1.48 -0.18
N LEU A 28 -5.98 -2.00 -0.22
CA LEU A 28 -5.14 -2.19 0.96
C LEU A 28 -3.82 -1.42 0.81
N CYS A 29 -3.22 -1.06 1.95
CA CYS A 29 -1.95 -0.36 2.00
C CYS A 29 -0.96 -1.11 2.89
N GLU A 30 0.29 -1.28 2.40
CA GLU A 30 1.40 -1.88 3.16
C GLU A 30 1.05 -3.23 3.79
N VAL A 31 0.60 -4.19 2.98
CA VAL A 31 0.25 -5.55 3.41
C VAL A 31 1.09 -6.60 2.65
N ASN A 32 1.27 -7.76 3.23
CA ASN A 32 1.98 -8.87 2.60
C ASN A 32 1.07 -9.66 1.63
N ALA A 33 1.68 -10.52 0.81
CA ALA A 33 1.00 -11.31 -0.21
C ALA A 33 -0.10 -12.23 0.36
N ASP A 34 0.11 -12.82 1.54
CA ASP A 34 -0.91 -13.66 2.21
C ASP A 34 -2.15 -12.84 2.58
N THR A 35 -1.95 -11.68 3.18
CA THR A 35 -3.05 -10.77 3.54
C THR A 35 -3.84 -10.33 2.31
N ILE A 36 -3.16 -10.06 1.18
CA ILE A 36 -3.81 -9.71 -0.10
C ILE A 36 -4.73 -10.85 -0.54
N ARG A 37 -4.24 -12.08 -0.57
CA ARG A 37 -5.02 -13.26 -0.98
C ARG A 37 -6.25 -13.47 -0.09
N ARG A 38 -6.07 -13.38 1.21
CA ARG A 38 -7.15 -13.58 2.20
C ARG A 38 -8.23 -12.50 2.07
N ALA A 39 -7.84 -11.24 1.96
CA ALA A 39 -8.79 -10.15 1.75
C ALA A 39 -9.53 -10.28 0.42
N HIS A 40 -8.80 -10.56 -0.67
CA HIS A 40 -9.36 -10.67 -2.02
C HIS A 40 -10.35 -11.82 -2.15
N ALA A 41 -10.14 -12.92 -1.42
CA ALA A 41 -11.06 -14.06 -1.39
C ALA A 41 -12.44 -13.72 -0.77
N VAL A 42 -12.50 -12.74 0.11
CA VAL A 42 -13.74 -12.28 0.76
C VAL A 42 -14.39 -11.12 0.00
N CYS A 43 -13.59 -10.13 -0.36
CA CYS A 43 -14.01 -8.95 -1.12
C CYS A 43 -12.94 -8.62 -2.16
N PRO A 44 -13.23 -8.70 -3.46
CA PRO A 44 -12.24 -8.42 -4.50
C PRO A 44 -11.57 -7.06 -4.31
N LEU A 45 -10.24 -7.06 -4.27
CA LEU A 45 -9.44 -5.85 -4.16
C LEU A 45 -9.32 -5.17 -5.53
N THR A 46 -9.50 -3.86 -5.56
CA THR A 46 -9.26 -3.02 -6.73
C THR A 46 -7.80 -2.66 -6.86
N ALA A 47 -7.14 -2.32 -5.74
CA ALA A 47 -5.74 -1.91 -5.74
C ALA A 47 -5.04 -2.25 -4.41
N VAL A 48 -3.70 -2.35 -4.50
CA VAL A 48 -2.79 -2.38 -3.33
C VAL A 48 -1.81 -1.24 -3.47
N GLN A 49 -1.60 -0.48 -2.39
CA GLN A 49 -0.63 0.60 -2.33
C GLN A 49 0.54 0.22 -1.44
N SER A 50 1.78 0.38 -1.93
CA SER A 50 2.99 0.17 -1.14
C SER A 50 4.10 1.11 -1.57
N GLU A 51 5.07 1.34 -0.68
CA GLU A 51 6.26 2.12 -1.01
C GLU A 51 7.06 1.43 -2.11
N TYR A 52 7.34 2.15 -3.18
CA TYR A 52 8.14 1.62 -4.27
C TYR A 52 8.84 2.72 -5.04
N HIS A 53 10.16 2.68 -5.00
CA HIS A 53 11.04 3.60 -5.72
C HIS A 53 12.45 2.99 -5.85
N VAL A 54 13.35 3.66 -6.55
CA VAL A 54 14.71 3.15 -6.86
C VAL A 54 15.48 2.67 -5.61
N MET A 55 15.27 3.32 -4.46
CA MET A 55 15.95 2.98 -3.20
C MET A 55 15.13 2.05 -2.28
N HIS A 56 13.86 1.77 -2.59
CA HIS A 56 13.01 0.86 -1.82
C HIS A 56 12.29 -0.10 -2.77
N ARG A 57 12.83 -1.31 -2.89
CA ARG A 57 12.40 -2.32 -3.87
C ARG A 57 11.86 -3.60 -3.23
N ALA A 58 11.49 -3.55 -1.95
CA ALA A 58 11.05 -4.72 -1.18
C ALA A 58 9.87 -5.46 -1.85
N VAL A 59 8.97 -4.74 -2.51
CA VAL A 59 7.79 -5.32 -3.20
C VAL A 59 8.15 -6.28 -4.34
N GLU A 60 9.36 -6.17 -4.93
CA GLU A 60 9.83 -7.07 -5.99
C GLU A 60 10.17 -8.47 -5.46
N PHE A 61 10.47 -8.59 -4.17
CA PHE A 61 10.93 -9.83 -3.54
C PHE A 61 9.92 -10.40 -2.53
N SER A 62 8.91 -9.61 -2.13
CA SER A 62 7.93 -9.99 -1.13
C SER A 62 6.74 -10.79 -1.67
N GLY A 63 6.66 -10.99 -3.00
CA GLY A 63 5.54 -11.61 -3.69
C GLY A 63 4.31 -10.71 -3.85
N VAL A 64 4.39 -9.43 -3.44
CA VAL A 64 3.26 -8.49 -3.56
C VAL A 64 2.94 -8.19 -5.01
N LEU A 65 3.96 -7.91 -5.84
CA LEU A 65 3.74 -7.65 -7.28
C LEU A 65 3.19 -8.89 -7.99
N ASP A 66 3.70 -10.07 -7.65
CA ASP A 66 3.27 -11.34 -8.27
C ASP A 66 1.79 -11.61 -7.95
N VAL A 67 1.39 -11.48 -6.69
CA VAL A 67 -0.01 -11.70 -6.31
C VAL A 67 -0.96 -10.66 -6.91
N CYS A 68 -0.53 -9.41 -7.02
CA CYS A 68 -1.32 -8.38 -7.71
C CYS A 68 -1.53 -8.72 -9.18
N ALA A 69 -0.47 -9.15 -9.88
CA ALA A 69 -0.55 -9.57 -11.27
C ALA A 69 -1.44 -10.80 -11.46
N GLU A 70 -1.28 -11.81 -10.60
CA GLU A 70 -2.07 -13.05 -10.62
C GLU A 70 -3.57 -12.79 -10.44
N LEU A 71 -3.94 -11.92 -9.49
CA LEU A 71 -5.32 -11.64 -9.14
C LEU A 71 -5.95 -10.45 -9.89
N GLY A 72 -5.22 -9.82 -10.80
CA GLY A 72 -5.71 -8.65 -11.57
C GLY A 72 -5.91 -7.40 -10.70
N ILE A 73 -5.13 -7.24 -9.63
CA ILE A 73 -5.21 -6.12 -8.69
C ILE A 73 -4.26 -5.01 -9.16
N GLY A 74 -4.74 -3.76 -9.20
CA GLY A 74 -3.89 -2.60 -9.49
C GLY A 74 -2.84 -2.39 -8.41
N PHE A 75 -1.59 -2.08 -8.81
CA PHE A 75 -0.55 -1.70 -7.87
C PHE A 75 -0.29 -0.20 -7.94
N VAL A 76 -0.30 0.47 -6.79
CA VAL A 76 -0.10 1.91 -6.66
C VAL A 76 1.17 2.17 -5.85
N PRO A 77 2.30 2.55 -6.49
CA PRO A 77 3.51 2.93 -5.77
C PRO A 77 3.31 4.29 -5.09
N TYR A 78 3.67 4.39 -3.80
CA TYR A 78 3.74 5.69 -3.16
C TYR A 78 5.19 6.10 -2.90
N SER A 79 5.39 7.39 -2.63
CA SER A 79 6.71 8.02 -2.43
C SER A 79 7.70 7.77 -3.58
N PRO A 80 7.32 7.85 -4.86
CA PRO A 80 8.21 7.51 -5.98
C PRO A 80 9.49 8.34 -6.02
N LEU A 81 9.49 9.54 -5.41
CA LEU A 81 10.67 10.40 -5.28
C LEU A 81 11.34 10.29 -3.89
N ASN A 82 11.04 9.25 -3.10
CA ASN A 82 11.58 9.08 -1.75
C ASN A 82 11.50 10.37 -0.92
N ARG A 83 10.28 10.91 -0.77
CA ARG A 83 10.01 12.16 -0.03
C ARG A 83 10.85 13.35 -0.50
N GLY A 84 11.15 13.41 -1.80
CA GLY A 84 11.91 14.47 -2.44
C GLY A 84 13.41 14.20 -2.58
N PHE A 85 13.94 13.13 -1.94
CA PHE A 85 15.36 12.79 -2.02
C PHE A 85 15.83 12.55 -3.47
N LEU A 86 15.02 11.88 -4.28
CA LEU A 86 15.30 11.59 -5.69
C LEU A 86 14.96 12.75 -6.64
N GLY A 87 14.45 13.88 -6.12
CA GLY A 87 14.05 15.03 -6.91
C GLY A 87 15.19 15.99 -7.28
N GLY A 88 16.42 15.74 -6.80
CA GLY A 88 17.59 16.53 -7.11
C GLY A 88 17.73 17.87 -6.34
N ALA A 89 16.75 18.22 -5.49
CA ALA A 89 16.79 19.44 -4.69
C ALA A 89 17.45 19.25 -3.31
N ILE A 90 17.54 17.99 -2.85
CA ILE A 90 18.15 17.62 -1.56
C ILE A 90 19.61 17.23 -1.80
N ASN A 91 20.52 17.77 -0.99
CA ASN A 91 21.95 17.47 -1.02
C ASN A 91 22.53 17.39 0.40
N GLU A 92 23.83 17.16 0.54
CA GLU A 92 24.53 17.00 1.83
C GLU A 92 24.45 18.22 2.76
N PHE A 93 24.13 19.39 2.23
CA PHE A 93 23.95 20.63 3.01
C PHE A 93 22.49 20.89 3.40
N THR A 94 21.55 20.12 2.84
CA THR A 94 20.15 20.28 3.18
C THR A 94 19.91 19.96 4.66
N ARG A 95 19.15 20.82 5.34
CA ARG A 95 18.74 20.64 6.73
C ARG A 95 17.22 20.60 6.79
N PHE A 96 16.70 19.67 7.58
CA PHE A 96 15.28 19.52 7.84
C PHE A 96 14.97 20.03 9.25
N ASP A 97 13.75 20.53 9.44
CA ASP A 97 13.30 20.99 10.76
C ASP A 97 13.03 19.77 11.66
N PRO A 98 13.80 19.61 12.77
CA PRO A 98 13.66 18.45 13.65
C PRO A 98 12.33 18.38 14.39
N SER A 99 11.54 19.46 14.39
CA SER A 99 10.27 19.50 15.09
C SER A 99 9.08 18.98 14.27
N ASN A 100 9.19 18.97 12.95
CA ASN A 100 8.05 18.69 12.08
C ASN A 100 8.39 17.91 10.79
N ASP A 101 9.66 17.64 10.51
CA ASP A 101 10.07 16.91 9.32
C ASP A 101 10.57 15.50 9.67
N ASN A 102 10.02 14.49 9.02
CA ASN A 102 10.35 13.09 9.26
C ASN A 102 11.50 12.55 8.40
N ARG A 103 12.22 13.43 7.68
CA ARG A 103 13.36 13.08 6.81
C ARG A 103 14.72 13.24 7.51
N GLN A 104 14.77 13.25 8.81
CA GLN A 104 16.00 13.39 9.60
C GLN A 104 16.83 12.11 9.57
#